data_9bcff2364cc837798edd167a5e79b60e
#
_entry.id   9bcff2364cc837798edd167a5e79b60e
#
_cell.length_a   1.000
_cell.length_b   1.000
_cell.length_c   1.000
_cell.angle_alpha   90.00
_cell.angle_beta   90.00
_cell.angle_gamma   90.00
#
_symmetry.space_group_name_H-M   'P 1'
#
loop_
_entity.id
_entity.type
_entity.pdbx_description
1 polymer ?
#
loop_
_entity_poly.entity_id
_entity_poly.type
_entity_poly.pdbx_seq_one_letter_code
_entity_poly.pdbx_strand_id
1 'polypeptide(L)'
;MSRQPGEFGIVERLQRYGEDIAHEQLRYHRRRVLVSKEFTFDAAHHLHAYEGKCKNLHGHTYKVVFGISGMPDERGLTVDFGTIKDIWKNEIEGYLDHRYLNETLPPMNTTAENMVVWLFENMEAALHADPYRSALTEGRTEFVRLYETPTSYAEARREWMLDE
;
A
#
# COMPACT_ATOMS: atom_id res chain seq x y z
N MET A 1 -36.15 -2.72 10.19
CA MET A 1 -35.99 -1.48 10.97
C MET A 1 -34.65 -0.88 10.69
N SER A 2 -34.60 0.30 10.09
CA SER A 2 -33.34 1.02 9.88
C SER A 2 -32.90 1.62 11.22
N ARG A 3 -31.77 1.16 11.76
CA ARG A 3 -31.16 1.82 12.93
C ARG A 3 -30.77 3.24 12.56
N GLN A 4 -31.13 4.20 13.41
CA GLN A 4 -30.70 5.59 13.26
C GLN A 4 -29.18 5.70 13.48
N PRO A 5 -28.47 6.58 12.75
CA PRO A 5 -27.06 6.86 13.02
C PRO A 5 -26.89 7.35 14.47
N GLY A 6 -26.10 6.63 15.26
CA GLY A 6 -25.83 7.00 16.66
C GLY A 6 -26.43 6.07 17.72
N GLU A 7 -27.32 5.15 17.36
CA GLU A 7 -27.75 4.11 18.29
C GLU A 7 -26.74 2.96 18.34
N PHE A 8 -25.87 3.00 19.33
CA PHE A 8 -25.11 1.82 19.74
C PHE A 8 -26.03 0.94 20.61
N GLY A 9 -26.79 0.06 19.98
CA GLY A 9 -27.51 -0.96 20.73
C GLY A 9 -26.51 -1.89 21.41
N ILE A 10 -26.72 -2.17 22.70
CA ILE A 10 -26.03 -3.25 23.36
C ILE A 10 -26.35 -4.53 22.58
N VAL A 11 -25.33 -5.24 22.17
CA VAL A 11 -25.49 -6.51 21.47
C VAL A 11 -26.04 -7.50 22.50
N GLU A 12 -27.32 -7.81 22.42
CA GLU A 12 -28.00 -8.74 23.32
C GLU A 12 -27.42 -10.15 23.24
N ARG A 13 -26.77 -10.47 22.12
CA ARG A 13 -26.05 -11.74 21.91
C ARG A 13 -24.70 -11.46 21.32
N LEU A 14 -23.67 -12.05 21.90
CA LEU A 14 -22.37 -12.12 21.28
C LEU A 14 -22.47 -13.00 20.03
N GLN A 15 -21.92 -12.51 18.92
CA GLN A 15 -21.82 -13.32 17.71
C GLN A 15 -20.99 -14.58 17.99
N ARG A 16 -21.54 -15.71 17.61
CA ARG A 16 -20.87 -17.00 17.74
C ARG A 16 -20.11 -17.33 16.49
N TYR A 17 -18.98 -17.96 16.64
CA TYR A 17 -18.12 -18.30 15.52
C TYR A 17 -18.86 -19.20 14.50
N GLY A 18 -19.33 -18.60 13.40
CA GLY A 18 -19.89 -19.29 12.25
C GLY A 18 -21.31 -19.86 12.39
N GLU A 19 -22.03 -19.59 13.51
CA GLU A 19 -23.30 -20.28 13.79
C GLU A 19 -24.53 -19.38 13.91
N ASP A 20 -24.37 -18.07 14.15
CA ASP A 20 -25.47 -17.21 14.57
C ASP A 20 -25.92 -16.18 13.53
N ILE A 21 -25.19 -16.03 12.42
CA ILE A 21 -25.52 -15.10 11.34
C ILE A 21 -25.54 -15.84 10.00
N ALA A 22 -26.68 -15.84 9.33
CA ALA A 22 -26.77 -16.32 7.97
C ALA A 22 -26.14 -15.27 7.00
N HIS A 23 -25.55 -15.76 5.91
CA HIS A 23 -24.92 -14.90 4.89
C HIS A 23 -25.83 -13.75 4.43
N GLU A 24 -27.12 -14.02 4.25
CA GLU A 24 -28.12 -13.05 3.82
C GLU A 24 -28.41 -11.96 4.86
N GLN A 25 -28.02 -12.17 6.10
CA GLN A 25 -28.16 -11.20 7.20
C GLN A 25 -26.98 -10.25 7.30
N LEU A 26 -25.86 -10.56 6.64
CA LEU A 26 -24.68 -9.71 6.64
C LEU A 26 -25.02 -8.38 5.94
N ARG A 27 -24.61 -7.29 6.57
CA ARG A 27 -24.78 -5.96 6.03
C ARG A 27 -23.43 -5.39 5.64
N TYR A 28 -23.38 -4.78 4.48
CA TYR A 28 -22.20 -4.08 4.00
C TYR A 28 -22.63 -2.77 3.30
N HIS A 29 -21.68 -1.87 3.15
CA HIS A 29 -21.90 -0.63 2.42
C HIS A 29 -21.24 -0.71 1.04
N ARG A 30 -21.65 0.18 0.13
CA ARG A 30 -21.05 0.32 -1.21
C ARG A 30 -20.32 1.65 -1.33
N ARG A 31 -19.46 1.93 -0.37
CA ARG A 31 -18.63 3.13 -0.37
C ARG A 31 -17.19 2.73 -0.53
N ARG A 32 -16.45 3.46 -1.37
CA ARG A 32 -15.03 3.28 -1.51
C ARG A 32 -14.34 3.53 -0.17
N VAL A 33 -13.46 2.62 0.21
CA VAL A 33 -12.67 2.71 1.44
C VAL A 33 -11.21 2.58 1.08
N LEU A 34 -10.37 3.34 1.74
CA LEU A 34 -8.92 3.22 1.66
C LEU A 34 -8.41 2.41 2.84
N VAL A 35 -7.56 1.44 2.54
CA VAL A 35 -6.77 0.71 3.53
C VAL A 35 -5.29 1.04 3.32
N SER A 36 -4.52 0.98 4.39
CA SER A 36 -3.10 1.30 4.35
C SER A 36 -2.28 0.21 5.02
N LYS A 37 -1.14 -0.11 4.43
CA LYS A 37 -0.16 -1.02 5.01
C LYS A 37 1.24 -0.48 4.80
N GLU A 38 2.09 -0.65 5.80
CA GLU A 38 3.47 -0.19 5.76
C GLU A 38 4.46 -1.36 5.85
N PHE A 39 5.62 -1.13 5.27
CA PHE A 39 6.76 -2.05 5.29
C PHE A 39 8.04 -1.27 5.54
N THR A 40 9.05 -1.94 6.04
CA THR A 40 10.40 -1.39 6.20
C THR A 40 11.39 -2.21 5.40
N PHE A 41 12.44 -1.56 4.91
CA PHE A 41 13.57 -2.23 4.26
C PHE A 41 14.86 -1.44 4.49
N ASP A 42 15.97 -2.14 4.50
CA ASP A 42 17.30 -1.55 4.61
C ASP A 42 17.98 -1.57 3.26
N ALA A 43 18.51 -0.45 2.81
CA ALA A 43 19.18 -0.37 1.52
C ALA A 43 20.27 0.70 1.51
N ALA A 44 21.23 0.53 0.60
CA ALA A 44 22.29 1.47 0.34
C ALA A 44 22.08 2.15 -1.01
N HIS A 45 22.49 3.40 -1.12
CA HIS A 45 22.49 4.16 -2.36
C HIS A 45 23.51 5.31 -2.35
N HIS A 46 23.65 5.92 -3.52
CA HIS A 46 24.31 7.23 -3.66
C HIS A 46 23.58 8.06 -4.69
N LEU A 47 23.75 9.38 -4.62
CA LEU A 47 23.13 10.31 -5.58
C LEU A 47 24.18 10.76 -6.61
N HIS A 48 23.81 10.67 -7.89
CA HIS A 48 24.60 11.22 -8.99
C HIS A 48 24.43 12.74 -9.08
N ALA A 49 25.47 13.43 -9.54
CA ALA A 49 25.45 14.88 -9.81
C ALA A 49 24.94 15.71 -8.61
N TYR A 50 25.23 15.26 -7.41
CA TYR A 50 24.81 15.90 -6.16
C TYR A 50 26.02 16.41 -5.37
N GLU A 51 25.98 17.68 -4.99
CA GLU A 51 27.02 18.31 -4.17
C GLU A 51 26.62 18.25 -2.68
N GLY A 52 26.98 17.18 -2.01
CA GLY A 52 26.68 16.97 -0.61
C GLY A 52 27.06 15.58 -0.17
N LYS A 53 26.77 15.26 1.09
CA LYS A 53 27.13 13.96 1.70
C LYS A 53 26.53 12.78 0.92
N CYS A 54 25.33 12.95 0.36
CA CYS A 54 24.59 11.88 -0.30
C CYS A 54 25.19 11.43 -1.64
N LYS A 55 26.20 12.13 -2.18
CA LYS A 55 26.98 11.63 -3.32
C LYS A 55 27.81 10.40 -2.96
N ASN A 56 28.12 10.20 -1.68
CA ASN A 56 28.84 9.06 -1.18
C ASN A 56 27.90 7.91 -0.88
N LEU A 57 28.38 6.69 -1.01
CA LEU A 57 27.63 5.49 -0.64
C LEU A 57 27.24 5.55 0.84
N HIS A 58 25.97 5.41 1.13
CA HIS A 58 25.42 5.36 2.47
C HIS A 58 24.12 4.54 2.47
N GLY A 59 23.57 4.27 3.62
CA GLY A 59 22.35 3.48 3.78
C GLY A 59 21.32 4.11 4.68
N HIS A 60 20.09 3.65 4.51
CA HIS A 60 18.95 4.03 5.32
C HIS A 60 18.10 2.80 5.66
N THR A 61 17.37 2.90 6.76
CA THR A 61 16.19 2.08 7.00
C THR A 61 14.98 2.86 6.49
N TYR A 62 14.50 2.45 5.34
CA TYR A 62 13.33 3.05 4.70
C TYR A 62 12.03 2.51 5.29
N LYS A 63 11.00 3.33 5.28
CA LYS A 63 9.61 2.88 5.51
C LYS A 63 8.75 3.31 4.35
N VAL A 64 8.03 2.37 3.76
CA VAL A 64 7.06 2.63 2.70
C VAL A 64 5.65 2.41 3.22
N VAL A 65 4.73 3.32 2.86
CA VAL A 65 3.30 3.23 3.18
C VAL A 65 2.53 3.20 1.87
N PHE A 66 1.75 2.15 1.65
CA PHE A 66 0.84 2.04 0.51
C PHE A 66 -0.58 2.33 0.96
N GLY A 67 -1.26 3.25 0.29
CA GLY A 67 -2.69 3.50 0.42
C GLY A 67 -3.43 2.94 -0.79
N ILE A 68 -4.29 1.95 -0.55
CA ILE A 68 -5.04 1.25 -1.61
C ILE A 68 -6.51 1.38 -1.31
N SER A 69 -7.29 1.84 -2.29
CA SER A 69 -8.73 1.92 -2.16
C SER A 69 -9.44 0.91 -3.05
N GLY A 70 -10.65 0.59 -2.68
CA GLY A 70 -11.54 -0.27 -3.46
C GLY A 70 -12.95 -0.24 -2.90
N MET A 71 -13.83 -1.00 -3.54
CA MET A 71 -15.18 -1.24 -3.05
C MET A 71 -15.17 -2.48 -2.18
N PRO A 72 -15.71 -2.43 -0.96
CA PRO A 72 -15.79 -3.63 -0.13
C PRO A 72 -16.75 -4.66 -0.71
N ASP A 73 -16.41 -5.92 -0.53
CA ASP A 73 -17.28 -7.05 -0.83
C ASP A 73 -18.37 -7.23 0.25
N GLU A 74 -19.18 -8.28 0.13
CA GLU A 74 -20.25 -8.59 1.09
C GLU A 74 -19.73 -8.89 2.51
N ARG A 75 -18.44 -9.20 2.67
CA ARG A 75 -17.78 -9.39 3.96
C ARG A 75 -17.26 -8.09 4.56
N GLY A 76 -17.33 -6.99 3.80
CA GLY A 76 -16.77 -5.69 4.19
C GLY A 76 -15.28 -5.55 3.91
N LEU A 77 -14.68 -6.42 3.08
CA LEU A 77 -13.26 -6.38 2.72
C LEU A 77 -13.06 -5.62 1.40
N THR A 78 -12.27 -4.56 1.44
CA THR A 78 -11.81 -3.83 0.26
C THR A 78 -10.64 -4.54 -0.40
N VAL A 79 -9.66 -4.90 0.40
CA VAL A 79 -8.51 -5.73 0.05
C VAL A 79 -8.01 -6.39 1.33
N ASP A 80 -7.62 -7.64 1.23
CA ASP A 80 -6.96 -8.31 2.35
C ASP A 80 -5.55 -7.73 2.53
N PHE A 81 -5.18 -7.39 3.76
CA PHE A 81 -3.82 -6.94 4.07
C PHE A 81 -2.75 -7.96 3.71
N GLY A 82 -3.12 -9.26 3.73
CA GLY A 82 -2.27 -10.34 3.24
C GLY A 82 -1.95 -10.22 1.75
N THR A 83 -2.90 -9.80 0.92
CA THR A 83 -2.68 -9.56 -0.51
C THR A 83 -1.67 -8.45 -0.74
N ILE A 84 -1.76 -7.35 0.00
CA ILE A 84 -0.78 -6.26 -0.09
C ILE A 84 0.61 -6.74 0.34
N LYS A 85 0.67 -7.55 1.40
CA LYS A 85 1.93 -8.17 1.85
C LYS A 85 2.53 -9.10 0.79
N ASP A 86 1.70 -9.91 0.13
CA ASP A 86 2.17 -10.82 -0.90
C ASP A 86 2.71 -10.07 -2.12
N ILE A 87 2.05 -9.00 -2.56
CA ILE A 87 2.56 -8.11 -3.60
C ILE A 87 3.92 -7.54 -3.20
N TRP A 88 4.02 -7.00 -1.99
CA TRP A 88 5.29 -6.47 -1.48
C TRP A 88 6.40 -7.51 -1.55
N LYS A 89 6.16 -8.69 -0.98
CA LYS A 89 7.15 -9.77 -0.87
C LYS A 89 7.56 -10.34 -2.22
N ASN A 90 6.60 -10.52 -3.13
CA ASN A 90 6.83 -11.23 -4.38
C ASN A 90 7.28 -10.31 -5.52
N GLU A 91 6.82 -9.05 -5.54
CA GLU A 91 6.98 -8.17 -6.70
C GLU A 91 7.92 -6.97 -6.43
N ILE A 92 8.10 -6.54 -5.18
CA ILE A 92 8.76 -5.27 -4.89
C ILE A 92 9.98 -5.44 -3.98
N GLU A 93 9.85 -6.09 -2.84
CA GLU A 93 10.89 -6.16 -1.80
C GLU A 93 12.24 -6.64 -2.33
N GLY A 94 12.25 -7.61 -3.24
CA GLY A 94 13.48 -8.19 -3.79
C GLY A 94 14.39 -7.22 -4.52
N TYR A 95 13.84 -6.10 -4.98
CA TYR A 95 14.62 -5.01 -5.60
C TYR A 95 15.20 -4.02 -4.60
N LEU A 96 14.71 -4.03 -3.37
CA LEU A 96 14.96 -2.98 -2.38
C LEU A 96 15.72 -3.47 -1.16
N ASP A 97 15.21 -4.52 -0.50
CA ASP A 97 15.71 -4.93 0.81
C ASP A 97 17.09 -5.58 0.72
N HIS A 98 18.03 -5.05 1.50
CA HIS A 98 19.44 -5.45 1.51
C HIS A 98 20.10 -5.33 0.13
N ARG A 99 19.72 -4.28 -0.64
CA ARG A 99 20.26 -4.03 -1.97
C ARG A 99 21.02 -2.71 -2.05
N TYR A 100 21.87 -2.63 -3.08
CA TYR A 100 22.41 -1.39 -3.58
C TYR A 100 21.47 -0.87 -4.66
N LEU A 101 20.68 0.14 -4.32
CA LEU A 101 19.55 0.61 -5.13
C LEU A 101 19.94 1.11 -6.51
N ASN A 102 21.14 1.68 -6.65
CA ASN A 102 21.67 2.15 -7.94
C ASN A 102 21.91 1.01 -8.95
N GLU A 103 22.01 -0.24 -8.49
CA GLU A 103 22.13 -1.43 -9.34
C GLU A 103 20.79 -2.11 -9.61
N THR A 104 19.89 -2.14 -8.63
CA THR A 104 18.68 -2.95 -8.69
C THR A 104 17.46 -2.21 -9.22
N LEU A 105 17.42 -0.88 -9.11
CA LEU A 105 16.38 -0.05 -9.68
C LEU A 105 16.72 0.36 -11.12
N PRO A 106 15.72 0.77 -11.92
CA PRO A 106 15.98 1.33 -13.25
C PRO A 106 16.98 2.50 -13.18
N PRO A 107 17.69 2.80 -14.29
CA PRO A 107 18.63 3.92 -14.34
C PRO A 107 17.96 5.23 -13.97
N MET A 108 18.15 5.68 -12.74
CA MET A 108 17.65 6.94 -12.21
C MET A 108 18.49 7.36 -11.01
N ASN A 109 18.39 8.62 -10.63
CA ASN A 109 18.90 9.02 -9.33
C ASN A 109 17.99 8.43 -8.25
N THR A 110 18.54 7.72 -7.29
CA THR A 110 17.78 6.99 -6.26
C THR A 110 17.33 7.89 -5.11
N THR A 111 16.79 9.05 -5.47
CA THR A 111 16.12 9.95 -4.53
C THR A 111 14.80 9.36 -4.06
N ALA A 112 14.32 9.77 -2.89
CA ALA A 112 13.02 9.35 -2.39
C ALA A 112 11.90 9.72 -3.38
N GLU A 113 12.05 10.86 -4.08
CA GLU A 113 11.10 11.36 -5.07
C GLU A 113 11.00 10.43 -6.28
N ASN A 114 12.10 9.96 -6.82
CA ASN A 114 12.09 9.02 -7.94
C ASN A 114 11.65 7.62 -7.50
N MET A 115 12.11 7.18 -6.35
CA MET A 115 11.75 5.86 -5.81
C MET A 115 10.27 5.75 -5.48
N VAL A 116 9.64 6.80 -4.96
CA VAL A 116 8.22 6.75 -4.60
C VAL A 116 7.31 6.61 -5.82
N VAL A 117 7.69 7.20 -6.96
CA VAL A 117 7.00 7.02 -8.24
C VAL A 117 7.14 5.58 -8.73
N TRP A 118 8.36 5.04 -8.71
CA TRP A 118 8.60 3.64 -9.08
C TRP A 118 7.79 2.67 -8.21
N LEU A 119 7.71 2.92 -6.91
CA LEU A 119 6.91 2.12 -5.97
C LEU A 119 5.42 2.19 -6.29
N PHE A 120 4.92 3.40 -6.62
CA PHE A 120 3.52 3.59 -7.01
C PHE A 120 3.18 2.79 -8.27
N GLU A 121 3.99 2.90 -9.31
CA GLU A 121 3.79 2.23 -10.59
C GLU A 121 3.81 0.71 -10.44
N ASN A 122 4.76 0.17 -9.65
CA ASN A 122 4.86 -1.27 -9.44
C ASN A 122 3.72 -1.83 -8.60
N MET A 123 3.28 -1.13 -7.56
CA MET A 123 2.12 -1.54 -6.77
C MET A 123 0.85 -1.50 -7.63
N GLU A 124 0.62 -0.42 -8.39
CA GLU A 124 -0.53 -0.28 -9.28
C GLU A 124 -0.56 -1.38 -10.34
N ALA A 125 0.56 -1.65 -10.98
CA ALA A 125 0.66 -2.72 -11.98
C ALA A 125 0.36 -4.10 -11.38
N ALA A 126 0.90 -4.40 -10.20
CA ALA A 126 0.68 -5.68 -9.52
C ALA A 126 -0.79 -5.87 -9.12
N LEU A 127 -1.46 -4.83 -8.61
CA LEU A 127 -2.88 -4.89 -8.25
C LEU A 127 -3.78 -5.29 -9.42
N HIS A 128 -3.39 -4.93 -10.64
CA HIS A 128 -4.16 -5.22 -11.86
C HIS A 128 -3.70 -6.46 -12.62
N ALA A 129 -2.70 -7.16 -12.11
CA ALA A 129 -2.16 -8.38 -12.70
C ALA A 129 -2.56 -9.63 -11.91
N ASP A 130 -2.56 -10.80 -12.58
CA ASP A 130 -2.68 -12.08 -11.89
C ASP A 130 -1.42 -12.35 -11.04
N PRO A 131 -1.55 -12.95 -9.87
CA PRO A 131 -2.78 -13.52 -9.31
C PRO A 131 -3.62 -12.55 -8.45
N TYR A 132 -3.22 -11.28 -8.31
CA TYR A 132 -3.76 -10.35 -7.30
C TYR A 132 -5.08 -9.68 -7.70
N ARG A 133 -5.29 -9.44 -9.00
CA ARG A 133 -6.45 -8.67 -9.49
C ARG A 133 -7.81 -9.25 -9.06
N SER A 134 -7.90 -10.55 -8.87
CA SER A 134 -9.14 -11.22 -8.46
C SER A 134 -9.47 -11.01 -6.97
N ALA A 135 -8.50 -10.57 -6.18
CA ALA A 135 -8.67 -10.31 -4.74
C ALA A 135 -9.23 -8.92 -4.42
N LEU A 136 -9.44 -8.09 -5.45
CA LEU A 136 -9.89 -6.71 -5.29
C LEU A 136 -11.10 -6.41 -6.17
N THR A 137 -12.04 -5.64 -5.62
CA THR A 137 -13.13 -5.05 -6.40
C THR A 137 -12.82 -3.57 -6.62
N GLU A 138 -12.57 -3.19 -7.87
CA GLU A 138 -12.18 -1.83 -8.25
C GLU A 138 -10.99 -1.28 -7.43
N GLY A 139 -10.02 -2.15 -7.14
CA GLY A 139 -8.83 -1.80 -6.36
C GLY A 139 -7.90 -0.88 -7.13
N ARG A 140 -7.33 0.10 -6.45
CA ARG A 140 -6.34 1.02 -7.03
C ARG A 140 -5.43 1.61 -5.96
N THR A 141 -4.22 1.94 -6.37
CA THR A 141 -3.29 2.69 -5.52
C THR A 141 -3.74 4.14 -5.46
N GLU A 142 -3.94 4.68 -4.28
CA GLU A 142 -4.28 6.08 -4.06
C GLU A 142 -3.06 6.92 -3.75
N PHE A 143 -2.16 6.40 -2.93
CA PHE A 143 -0.88 7.03 -2.64
C PHE A 143 0.19 6.03 -2.24
N VAL A 144 1.42 6.43 -2.40
CA VAL A 144 2.59 5.79 -1.78
C VAL A 144 3.40 6.87 -1.08
N ARG A 145 3.86 6.58 0.12
CA ARG A 145 4.73 7.45 0.89
C ARG A 145 6.01 6.69 1.24
N LEU A 146 7.14 7.26 0.90
CA LEU A 146 8.45 6.67 1.17
C LEU A 146 9.23 7.55 2.15
N TYR A 147 9.44 7.04 3.35
CA TYR A 147 10.31 7.66 4.36
C TYR A 147 11.74 7.19 4.13
N GLU A 148 12.64 8.12 3.84
CA GLU A 148 14.07 7.87 3.81
C GLU A 148 14.65 7.89 5.24
N THR A 149 14.13 8.77 6.06
CA THR A 149 14.41 8.86 7.51
C THR A 149 13.07 8.89 8.28
N PRO A 150 13.08 8.70 9.61
CA PRO A 150 11.86 8.79 10.41
C PRO A 150 11.08 10.10 10.27
N THR A 151 11.77 11.17 9.85
CA THR A 151 11.20 12.53 9.82
C THR A 151 11.04 13.11 8.42
N SER A 152 11.45 12.39 7.36
CA SER A 152 11.47 12.91 5.99
C SER A 152 10.94 11.88 5.01
N TYR A 153 9.97 12.27 4.21
CA TYR A 153 9.38 11.40 3.20
C TYR A 153 9.07 12.14 1.91
N ALA A 154 8.99 11.40 0.81
CA ALA A 154 8.37 11.79 -0.43
C ALA A 154 7.04 11.04 -0.61
N GLU A 155 6.09 11.63 -1.32
CA GLU A 155 4.77 11.04 -1.54
C GLU A 155 4.38 11.16 -3.02
N ALA A 156 3.85 10.08 -3.58
CA ALA A 156 3.19 10.05 -4.87
C ALA A 156 1.69 9.81 -4.65
N ARG A 157 0.84 10.61 -5.28
CA ARG A 157 -0.62 10.50 -5.22
C ARG A 157 -1.19 10.21 -6.58
N ARG A 158 -2.28 9.44 -6.60
CA ARG A 158 -2.93 9.03 -7.84
C ARG A 158 -3.28 10.21 -8.74
N GLU A 159 -3.83 11.29 -8.20
CA GLU A 159 -4.18 12.47 -8.97
C GLU A 159 -2.97 13.12 -9.67
N TRP A 160 -1.76 12.97 -9.13
CA TRP A 160 -0.54 13.51 -9.73
C TRP A 160 0.09 12.57 -10.75
N MET A 161 -0.21 11.28 -10.67
CA MET A 161 0.37 10.25 -11.56
C MET A 161 -0.42 10.08 -12.86
N LEU A 162 -1.64 10.62 -12.95
CA LEU A 162 -2.53 10.47 -14.10
C LEU A 162 -2.52 11.66 -15.06
N ASP A 163 -1.83 12.74 -14.73
CA ASP A 163 -1.79 14.00 -15.51
C ASP A 163 -0.67 14.04 -16.58
N GLU A 164 -0.08 12.88 -16.95
CA GLU A 164 0.90 12.78 -18.04
C GLU A 164 0.32 12.07 -19.28
#